data_21adf4dd7085fc4978ddf9fef09195de
#
_entry.id   21adf4dd7085fc4978ddf9fef09195de
#
_cell.length_a   1.000
_cell.length_b   1.000
_cell.length_c   1.000
_cell.angle_alpha   90.00
_cell.angle_beta   90.00
_cell.angle_gamma   90.00
#
_symmetry.space_group_name_H-M   'P 1'
#
loop_
_entity.id
_entity.type
_entity.pdbx_description
1 polymer ?
#
loop_
_entity_poly.entity_id
_entity_poly.type
_entity_poly.pdbx_seq_one_letter_code
_entity_poly.pdbx_strand_id
1 'polypeptide(L)'
;HKPKRFFGAARNIEGGGSLTIIATALVDTGSRMDEVIFEEFKGTGNSEIHLDRKLMEKRIFPCLDINKSATRKEELLLPEFVLQRVWLLRQLLHPLNVIDSMEFLLDKIGRTESNQEFLESMNQ
;
A
#
# COMPACT_ATOMS: atom_id res chain seq x y z
N HIS A 1 18.98 -4.85 -16.53
CA HIS A 1 19.59 -4.92 -15.22
C HIS A 1 19.03 -6.07 -14.40
N LYS A 2 19.87 -6.85 -13.72
CA LYS A 2 19.47 -8.09 -13.07
C LYS A 2 18.35 -7.95 -12.03
N PRO A 3 18.40 -6.99 -11.07
CA PRO A 3 17.32 -6.85 -10.10
C PRO A 3 15.97 -6.57 -10.73
N LYS A 4 15.94 -5.73 -11.75
CA LYS A 4 14.71 -5.40 -12.46
C LYS A 4 14.15 -6.59 -13.22
N ARG A 5 15.02 -7.36 -13.87
CA ARG A 5 14.62 -8.58 -14.57
C ARG A 5 14.05 -9.62 -13.61
N PHE A 6 14.71 -9.79 -12.47
CA PHE A 6 14.25 -10.73 -11.46
C PHE A 6 12.86 -10.35 -10.96
N PHE A 7 12.68 -9.07 -10.63
CA PHE A 7 11.41 -8.58 -10.11
C PHE A 7 10.30 -8.64 -11.17
N GLY A 8 10.66 -8.43 -12.42
CA GLY A 8 9.72 -8.52 -13.54
C GLY A 8 9.27 -9.93 -13.88
N ALA A 9 9.88 -10.94 -13.26
CA ALA A 9 9.48 -12.34 -13.49
C ALA A 9 8.19 -12.71 -12.78
N ALA A 10 7.72 -11.88 -11.83
CA ALA A 10 6.46 -12.14 -11.14
C ALA A 10 5.29 -12.05 -12.11
N ARG A 11 4.48 -13.10 -12.16
CA ARG A 11 3.36 -13.18 -13.13
C ARG A 11 2.44 -14.34 -12.82
N ASN A 12 1.24 -14.27 -13.38
CA ASN A 12 0.38 -15.43 -13.50
C ASN A 12 0.79 -16.20 -14.76
N ILE A 13 0.82 -17.51 -14.68
CA ILE A 13 1.16 -18.36 -15.81
C ILE A 13 -0.13 -18.84 -16.45
N GLU A 14 -0.25 -18.63 -17.75
CA GLU A 14 -1.40 -19.11 -18.50
C GLU A 14 -1.47 -20.65 -18.41
N GLY A 15 -2.64 -21.16 -18.02
CA GLY A 15 -2.81 -22.59 -17.86
C GLY A 15 -2.43 -23.15 -16.51
N GLY A 16 -1.91 -22.36 -15.60
CA GLY A 16 -1.67 -22.82 -14.24
C GLY A 16 -0.58 -22.08 -13.48
N GLY A 17 -0.86 -21.80 -12.23
CA GLY A 17 0.11 -21.27 -11.31
C GLY A 17 0.43 -19.79 -11.45
N SER A 18 1.22 -19.30 -10.51
CA SER A 18 1.68 -17.92 -10.51
C SER A 18 2.99 -17.83 -9.75
N LEU A 19 3.74 -16.77 -10.01
CA LEU A 19 4.94 -16.46 -9.25
C LEU A 19 4.74 -15.11 -8.57
N THR A 20 4.77 -15.12 -7.25
CA THR A 20 4.67 -13.90 -6.44
C THR A 20 6.03 -13.59 -5.84
N ILE A 21 6.45 -12.35 -5.94
CA ILE A 21 7.72 -11.89 -5.36
C ILE A 21 7.41 -10.80 -4.35
N ILE A 22 7.87 -10.97 -3.12
CA ILE A 22 7.79 -9.97 -2.08
C ILE A 22 9.21 -9.50 -1.81
N ALA A 23 9.45 -8.20 -1.99
CA ALA A 23 10.77 -7.64 -1.83
C ALA A 23 10.70 -6.39 -0.94
N THR A 24 11.77 -6.14 -0.20
CA THR A 24 11.91 -4.92 0.59
C THR A 24 13.01 -4.05 -0.01
N ALA A 25 12.82 -2.73 0.08
CA ALA A 25 13.80 -1.77 -0.35
C ALA A 25 13.90 -0.66 0.70
N LEU A 26 15.12 -0.21 0.95
CA LEU A 26 15.36 0.89 1.87
C LEU A 26 15.34 2.20 1.10
N VAL A 27 14.73 3.22 1.70
CA VAL A 27 14.66 4.55 1.12
C VAL A 27 15.10 5.58 2.16
N ASP A 28 15.52 6.73 1.67
CA ASP A 28 15.91 7.86 2.53
C ASP A 28 17.00 7.49 3.55
N THR A 29 17.92 6.61 3.15
CA THR A 29 19.03 6.19 4.01
C THR A 29 20.28 7.02 3.79
N GLY A 30 20.29 7.88 2.75
CA GLY A 30 21.50 8.59 2.34
C GLY A 30 22.41 7.72 1.48
N SER A 31 22.11 6.45 1.29
CA SER A 31 22.88 5.54 0.45
C SER A 31 22.44 5.66 -1.01
N ARG A 32 23.38 5.96 -1.89
CA ARG A 32 23.11 6.03 -3.32
C ARG A 32 22.69 4.67 -3.89
N MET A 33 23.28 3.60 -3.37
CA MET A 33 22.95 2.24 -3.81
C MET A 33 21.49 1.91 -3.47
N ASP A 34 21.04 2.27 -2.27
CA ASP A 34 19.66 2.02 -1.87
C ASP A 34 18.68 2.80 -2.75
N GLU A 35 19.02 4.03 -3.13
CA GLU A 35 18.20 4.81 -4.04
C GLU A 35 18.12 4.17 -5.42
N VAL A 36 19.24 3.66 -5.93
CA VAL A 36 19.29 2.99 -7.23
C VAL A 36 18.41 1.74 -7.19
N ILE A 37 18.51 0.93 -6.15
CA ILE A 37 17.70 -0.28 -6.01
C ILE A 37 16.21 0.06 -5.95
N PHE A 38 15.85 1.09 -5.20
CA PHE A 38 14.48 1.54 -5.10
C PHE A 38 13.93 1.95 -6.47
N GLU A 39 14.69 2.73 -7.23
CA GLU A 39 14.28 3.17 -8.56
C GLU A 39 14.13 1.99 -9.52
N GLU A 40 14.98 0.96 -9.39
CA GLU A 40 14.88 -0.25 -10.20
C GLU A 40 13.57 -1.01 -9.94
N PHE A 41 13.12 -1.03 -8.69
CA PHE A 41 11.88 -1.72 -8.32
C PHE A 41 10.63 -0.89 -8.63
N LYS A 42 10.78 0.43 -8.61
CA LYS A 42 9.70 1.35 -8.88
C LYS A 42 9.18 1.17 -10.31
N GLY A 43 7.88 1.04 -10.45
CA GLY A 43 7.27 0.83 -11.76
C GLY A 43 7.22 -0.61 -12.23
N THR A 44 7.94 -1.53 -11.59
CA THR A 44 7.85 -2.95 -11.91
C THR A 44 6.95 -3.70 -10.93
N GLY A 45 6.78 -3.19 -9.70
CA GLY A 45 5.92 -3.81 -8.71
C GLY A 45 4.44 -3.53 -8.96
N ASN A 46 3.61 -4.50 -8.58
CA ASN A 46 2.16 -4.37 -8.69
C ASN A 46 1.55 -3.70 -7.46
N SER A 47 2.20 -3.82 -6.32
CA SER A 47 1.72 -3.27 -5.06
C SER A 47 2.90 -2.73 -4.27
N GLU A 48 2.72 -1.56 -3.70
CA GLU A 48 3.73 -0.90 -2.90
C GLU A 48 3.18 -0.56 -1.53
N ILE A 49 3.93 -0.90 -0.50
CA ILE A 49 3.61 -0.52 0.88
C ILE A 49 4.75 0.36 1.36
N HIS A 50 4.44 1.63 1.60
CA HIS A 50 5.41 2.60 2.08
C HIS A 50 5.28 2.77 3.59
N LEU A 51 6.40 2.72 4.29
CA LEU A 51 6.46 2.95 5.72
C LEU A 51 7.05 4.33 5.98
N ASP A 52 6.61 4.99 7.04
CA ASP A 52 7.08 6.32 7.37
C ASP A 52 7.60 6.36 8.81
N ARG A 53 8.81 6.89 8.96
CA ARG A 53 9.50 6.97 10.24
C ARG A 53 8.80 7.87 11.24
N LYS A 54 8.08 8.88 10.77
CA LYS A 54 7.33 9.81 11.63
C LYS A 54 6.27 9.10 12.45
N LEU A 55 5.65 8.08 11.87
CA LEU A 55 4.65 7.27 12.58
C LEU A 55 5.28 6.45 13.69
N MET A 56 6.45 5.88 13.42
CA MET A 56 7.19 5.12 14.42
C MET A 56 7.59 6.01 15.60
N GLU A 57 8.06 7.21 15.32
CA GLU A 57 8.45 8.15 16.36
C GLU A 57 7.29 8.51 17.27
N LYS A 58 6.09 8.53 16.76
CA LYS A 58 4.88 8.78 17.53
C LYS A 58 4.21 7.52 18.06
N ARG A 59 4.84 6.36 17.85
CA ARG A 59 4.32 5.07 18.29
C ARG A 59 2.95 4.73 17.68
N ILE A 60 2.74 5.14 16.46
CA ILE A 60 1.53 4.81 15.70
C ILE A 60 1.86 3.62 14.80
N PHE A 61 1.21 2.49 15.04
CA PHE A 61 1.48 1.26 14.30
C PHE A 61 0.19 0.72 13.69
N PRO A 62 0.27 0.17 12.48
CA PRO A 62 1.46 0.02 11.62
C PRO A 62 1.93 1.38 11.08
N CYS A 63 3.24 1.50 10.86
CA CYS A 63 3.86 2.75 10.41
C CYS A 63 3.68 2.96 8.91
N LEU A 64 2.48 2.84 8.44
CA LEU A 64 2.14 2.74 7.02
C LEU A 64 1.67 4.10 6.50
N ASP A 65 2.32 4.57 5.44
CA ASP A 65 1.88 5.77 4.73
C ASP A 65 0.78 5.38 3.76
N ILE A 66 -0.44 5.58 4.16
CA ILE A 66 -1.62 5.16 3.38
C ILE A 66 -1.67 5.86 2.02
N ASN A 67 -1.34 7.14 1.99
CA ASN A 67 -1.48 7.90 0.75
C ASN A 67 -0.42 7.55 -0.30
N LYS A 68 0.75 7.09 0.14
CA LYS A 68 1.81 6.65 -0.78
C LYS A 68 1.68 5.18 -1.16
N SER A 69 1.00 4.40 -0.34
CA SER A 69 0.83 2.97 -0.61
C SER A 69 -0.28 2.75 -1.63
N ALA A 70 -0.05 1.86 -2.56
CA ALA A 70 -1.01 1.65 -3.64
C ALA A 70 -0.85 0.27 -4.26
N THR A 71 -1.94 -0.20 -4.86
CA THR A 71 -1.95 -1.45 -5.63
C THR A 71 -2.42 -1.12 -7.04
N ARG A 72 -1.64 -1.57 -8.02
CA ARG A 72 -1.96 -1.34 -9.43
C ARG A 72 -3.18 -2.17 -9.81
N LYS A 73 -4.09 -1.56 -10.58
CA LYS A 73 -5.29 -2.23 -11.12
C LYS A 73 -6.11 -2.91 -10.02
N GLU A 74 -6.31 -2.23 -8.92
CA GLU A 74 -7.08 -2.77 -7.80
C GLU A 74 -8.52 -3.12 -8.21
N GLU A 75 -9.03 -2.50 -9.27
CA GLU A 75 -10.37 -2.80 -9.81
C GLU A 75 -10.53 -4.24 -10.29
N LEU A 76 -9.41 -4.91 -10.58
CA LEU A 76 -9.42 -6.32 -10.97
C LEU A 76 -9.42 -7.24 -9.75
N LEU A 77 -9.14 -6.71 -8.56
CA LEU A 77 -8.94 -7.50 -7.34
C LEU A 77 -10.08 -7.34 -6.35
N LEU A 78 -10.81 -6.23 -6.42
CA LEU A 78 -11.83 -5.89 -5.43
C LEU A 78 -13.22 -5.94 -6.04
N PRO A 79 -14.23 -6.46 -5.30
CA PRO A 79 -15.62 -6.32 -5.72
C PRO A 79 -16.00 -4.85 -5.83
N GLU A 80 -16.98 -4.55 -6.66
CA GLU A 80 -17.35 -3.16 -6.95
C GLU A 80 -17.71 -2.37 -5.70
N PHE A 81 -18.46 -2.96 -4.78
CA PHE A 81 -18.81 -2.29 -3.53
C PHE A 81 -17.56 -1.88 -2.74
N VAL A 82 -16.63 -2.83 -2.57
CA VAL A 82 -15.38 -2.58 -1.83
C VAL A 82 -14.56 -1.51 -2.54
N LEU A 83 -14.46 -1.60 -3.87
CA LEU A 83 -13.69 -0.67 -4.66
C LEU A 83 -14.19 0.76 -4.49
N GLN A 84 -15.50 0.96 -4.57
CA GLN A 84 -16.09 2.28 -4.40
C GLN A 84 -15.85 2.86 -3.00
N ARG A 85 -15.94 2.01 -1.98
CA ARG A 85 -15.67 2.44 -0.60
C ARG A 85 -14.19 2.79 -0.40
N VAL A 86 -13.30 2.00 -0.97
CA VAL A 86 -11.86 2.27 -0.89
C VAL A 86 -11.53 3.59 -1.58
N TRP A 87 -12.12 3.86 -2.74
CA TRP A 87 -11.92 5.13 -3.43
C TRP A 87 -12.42 6.31 -2.60
N LEU A 88 -13.59 6.15 -1.98
CA LEU A 88 -14.11 7.18 -1.09
C LEU A 88 -13.19 7.42 0.10
N LEU A 89 -12.68 6.34 0.70
CA LEU A 89 -11.74 6.44 1.80
C LEU A 89 -10.47 7.19 1.39
N ARG A 90 -9.92 6.88 0.22
CA ARG A 90 -8.74 7.58 -0.29
C ARG A 90 -8.99 9.07 -0.47
N GLN A 91 -10.18 9.44 -0.94
CA GLN A 91 -10.54 10.85 -1.08
C GLN A 91 -10.58 11.55 0.28
N LEU A 92 -11.07 10.87 1.31
CA LEU A 92 -11.11 11.42 2.67
C LEU A 92 -9.71 11.55 3.27
N LEU A 93 -8.82 10.62 2.98
CA LEU A 93 -7.47 10.60 3.55
C LEU A 93 -6.48 11.48 2.79
N HIS A 94 -6.72 11.71 1.50
CA HIS A 94 -5.76 12.39 0.63
C HIS A 94 -5.31 13.77 1.16
N PRO A 95 -6.21 14.64 1.65
CA PRO A 95 -5.78 15.96 2.15
C PRO A 95 -5.12 15.92 3.51
N LEU A 96 -5.10 14.77 4.19
CA LEU A 96 -4.51 14.63 5.51
C LEU A 96 -3.02 14.28 5.40
N ASN A 97 -2.23 14.71 6.38
CA ASN A 97 -0.83 14.30 6.45
C ASN A 97 -0.72 12.84 6.89
N VAL A 98 0.50 12.28 6.87
CA VAL A 98 0.70 10.87 7.15
C VAL A 98 0.23 10.46 8.55
N ILE A 99 0.45 11.32 9.53
CA ILE A 99 0.07 11.04 10.91
C ILE A 99 -1.45 11.10 11.08
N ASP A 100 -2.07 12.16 10.60
CA ASP A 100 -3.52 12.34 10.73
C ASP A 100 -4.28 11.26 9.95
N SER A 101 -3.77 10.85 8.78
CA SER A 101 -4.36 9.76 8.00
C SER A 101 -4.42 8.46 8.79
N MET A 102 -3.30 8.08 9.42
CA MET A 102 -3.26 6.84 10.18
C MET A 102 -4.06 6.91 11.46
N GLU A 103 -4.02 8.04 12.17
CA GLU A 103 -4.83 8.21 13.37
C GLU A 103 -6.32 8.14 13.05
N PHE A 104 -6.75 8.80 11.98
CA PHE A 104 -8.12 8.75 11.52
C PHE A 104 -8.54 7.30 11.19
N LEU A 105 -7.72 6.63 10.39
CA LEU A 105 -8.04 5.27 9.95
C LEU A 105 -8.08 4.28 11.11
N LEU A 106 -7.10 4.33 12.00
CA LEU A 106 -7.04 3.43 13.15
C LEU A 106 -8.22 3.66 14.11
N ASP A 107 -8.61 4.92 14.32
CA ASP A 107 -9.76 5.22 15.15
C ASP A 107 -11.04 4.64 14.55
N LYS A 108 -11.25 4.82 13.26
CA LYS A 108 -12.47 4.34 12.60
C LYS A 108 -12.52 2.82 12.50
N ILE A 109 -11.39 2.20 12.14
CA ILE A 109 -11.32 0.73 12.06
C ILE A 109 -11.50 0.12 13.44
N GLY A 110 -10.95 0.73 14.47
CA GLY A 110 -11.05 0.23 15.84
C GLY A 110 -12.46 0.18 16.40
N ARG A 111 -13.41 0.89 15.77
CA ARG A 111 -14.81 0.90 16.19
C ARG A 111 -15.64 -0.19 15.53
N THR A 112 -15.05 -0.94 14.63
CA THR A 112 -15.74 -2.01 13.88
C THR A 112 -15.03 -3.34 14.08
N GLU A 113 -15.73 -4.43 13.81
CA GLU A 113 -15.19 -5.78 14.01
C GLU A 113 -14.58 -6.38 12.75
N SER A 114 -14.84 -5.78 11.59
CA SER A 114 -14.34 -6.29 10.31
C SER A 114 -14.18 -5.17 9.31
N ASN A 115 -13.39 -5.44 8.27
CA ASN A 115 -13.26 -4.50 7.16
C ASN A 115 -14.59 -4.27 6.47
N GLN A 116 -15.40 -5.31 6.33
CA GLN A 116 -16.73 -5.19 5.72
C GLN A 116 -17.59 -4.20 6.49
N GLU A 117 -17.68 -4.37 7.81
CA GLU A 117 -18.45 -3.47 8.66
C GLU A 117 -17.94 -2.04 8.56
N PHE A 118 -16.61 -1.86 8.56
CA PHE A 118 -16.02 -0.54 8.42
C PHE A 118 -16.43 0.11 7.10
N LEU A 119 -16.31 -0.63 6.00
CA LEU A 119 -16.65 -0.09 4.69
C LEU A 119 -18.14 0.23 4.57
N GLU A 120 -19.00 -0.60 5.14
CA GLU A 120 -20.44 -0.34 5.17
C GLU A 120 -20.77 0.92 5.96
N SER A 121 -20.03 1.18 7.05
CA SER A 121 -20.29 2.34 7.90
C SER A 121 -19.99 3.66 7.18
N MET A 122 -19.24 3.63 6.09
CA MET A 122 -18.89 4.82 5.32
C MET A 122 -20.04 5.37 4.49
N ASN A 123 -21.19 4.75 4.54
CA ASN A 123 -22.37 5.15 3.78
C ASN A 123 -23.08 6.38 4.35
N GLN A 124 -22.61 6.86 5.46
CA GLN A 124 -23.32 7.91 6.21
C GLN A 124 -22.62 9.23 6.17
#